data_58221e9f7abe7f51ac8e7afdcb1633e4
#
_entry.id   58221e9f7abe7f51ac8e7afdcb1633e4
#
_cell.length_a   1.000
_cell.length_b   1.000
_cell.length_c   1.000
_cell.angle_alpha   90.00
_cell.angle_beta   90.00
_cell.angle_gamma   90.00
#
_symmetry.space_group_name_H-M   'P 1'
#
loop_
_entity.id
_entity.type
_entity.pdbx_description
1 polymer ?
#
loop_
_entity_poly.entity_id
_entity_poly.type
_entity_poly.pdbx_seq_one_letter_code
_entity_poly.pdbx_strand_id
1 'polypeptide(L)'
;FFFKQKTAYEIPKRDWSSDVCSSDLRLKTDNPGSTAFMQMRVDEALRAGRPMRLRQHWVPLDRMAPVLRQAVLVSEDAKFWDHDGLDYDELRISIQQDWARGRLFRGASTITQQLAKNLYLSASKTPTRKFAELLLTRRLEAELPKRRILELYLNLIEWGDGIWGADAAARAYFGVPASDVSAPQAALLAGAIINPRIYNPSRPSPYLLRR
;
A
#
# COMPACT_ATOMS: atom_id res chain seq x y z
N PHE A 1 12.44 18.74 -15.00
CA PHE A 1 12.75 17.57 -14.14
C PHE A 1 12.20 16.33 -14.82
N PHE A 2 13.08 15.51 -15.37
CA PHE A 2 12.71 14.28 -16.09
C PHE A 2 12.25 13.20 -15.11
N PHE A 3 11.05 12.66 -15.31
CA PHE A 3 10.59 11.44 -14.68
C PHE A 3 11.53 10.28 -15.05
N LYS A 4 12.25 9.73 -14.09
CA LYS A 4 13.00 8.49 -14.28
C LYS A 4 12.02 7.33 -14.30
N GLN A 5 11.50 6.99 -15.47
CA GLN A 5 10.70 5.77 -15.66
C GLN A 5 11.66 4.57 -15.64
N LYS A 6 11.56 3.75 -14.59
CA LYS A 6 12.26 2.47 -14.57
C LYS A 6 11.53 1.46 -15.45
N THR A 7 12.23 0.85 -16.37
CA THR A 7 11.72 -0.30 -17.14
C THR A 7 11.80 -1.57 -16.29
N ALA A 8 11.03 -2.61 -16.65
CA ALA A 8 10.99 -3.88 -15.92
C ALA A 8 12.38 -4.56 -15.80
N TYR A 9 13.33 -4.25 -16.68
CA TYR A 9 14.70 -4.76 -16.67
C TYR A 9 15.63 -4.04 -15.67
N GLU A 10 15.24 -2.88 -15.16
CA GLU A 10 16.06 -2.09 -14.23
C GLU A 10 15.77 -2.39 -12.74
N ILE A 11 14.85 -3.32 -12.47
CA ILE A 11 14.54 -3.74 -11.10
C ILE A 11 15.43 -4.94 -10.76
N PRO A 12 16.44 -4.80 -9.89
CA PRO A 12 17.27 -5.93 -9.50
C PRO A 12 16.41 -6.98 -8.80
N LYS A 13 16.55 -8.25 -9.22
CA LYS A 13 15.98 -9.38 -8.48
C LYS A 13 16.68 -9.45 -7.13
N ARG A 14 15.98 -9.14 -6.05
CA ARG A 14 16.46 -9.33 -4.69
C ARG A 14 16.09 -10.73 -4.21
N ASP A 15 17.05 -11.41 -3.60
CA ASP A 15 16.77 -12.60 -2.79
C ASP A 15 16.20 -12.15 -1.44
N TRP A 16 14.87 -12.17 -1.34
CA TRP A 16 14.15 -11.71 -0.17
C TRP A 16 14.29 -12.64 1.04
N SER A 17 14.86 -13.84 0.87
CA SER A 17 14.96 -14.83 1.95
C SER A 17 16.10 -14.56 2.91
N SER A 18 17.19 -13.94 2.45
CA SER A 18 18.39 -13.68 3.24
C SER A 18 18.49 -12.25 3.80
N ASP A 19 17.80 -11.28 3.17
CA ASP A 19 17.96 -9.85 3.46
C ASP A 19 16.93 -9.26 4.45
N VAL A 20 15.91 -10.03 4.87
CA VAL A 20 14.85 -9.53 5.76
C VAL A 20 15.41 -9.03 7.10
N CYS A 21 16.51 -9.59 7.58
CA CYS A 21 17.05 -9.26 8.89
C CYS A 21 17.85 -7.93 8.94
N SER A 22 18.51 -7.55 7.85
CA SER A 22 19.33 -6.32 7.77
C SER A 22 18.63 -5.15 7.10
N SER A 23 17.55 -5.40 6.35
CA SER A 23 16.85 -4.40 5.54
C SER A 23 15.91 -3.50 6.35
N ASP A 24 15.38 -3.98 7.48
CA ASP A 24 14.36 -3.23 8.23
C ASP A 24 14.94 -1.98 8.91
N LEU A 25 16.17 -2.04 9.41
CA LEU A 25 16.86 -0.87 9.97
C LEU A 25 17.13 0.22 8.90
N ARG A 26 17.36 -0.21 7.65
CA ARG A 26 17.55 0.73 6.53
C ARG A 26 16.26 1.47 6.19
N LEU A 27 15.09 0.90 6.45
CA LEU A 27 13.81 1.57 6.21
C LEU A 27 13.59 2.82 7.08
N LYS A 28 14.37 3.01 8.14
CA LYS A 28 14.35 4.26 8.93
C LYS A 28 14.73 5.47 8.09
N THR A 29 15.69 5.30 7.20
CA THR A 29 16.30 6.39 6.41
C THR A 29 16.14 6.19 4.91
N ASP A 30 16.20 4.94 4.45
CA ASP A 30 16.27 4.63 3.04
C ASP A 30 14.88 4.41 2.43
N ASN A 31 14.71 4.91 1.23
CA ASN A 31 13.49 4.73 0.45
C ASN A 31 13.66 3.54 -0.49
N PRO A 32 12.94 2.43 -0.27
CA PRO A 32 13.07 1.28 -1.14
C PRO A 32 12.62 1.62 -2.57
N GLY A 33 13.48 1.30 -3.53
CA GLY A 33 13.18 1.51 -4.95
C GLY A 33 12.29 0.44 -5.57
N SER A 34 12.01 -0.65 -4.85
CA SER A 34 11.16 -1.77 -5.27
C SER A 34 10.68 -2.54 -4.05
N THR A 35 9.53 -3.22 -4.18
CA THR A 35 8.94 -4.10 -3.17
C THR A 35 8.70 -5.49 -3.76
N ALA A 36 8.50 -6.49 -2.89
CA ALA A 36 8.14 -7.84 -3.33
C ALA A 36 6.84 -7.83 -4.16
N PHE A 37 5.89 -6.98 -3.79
CA PHE A 37 4.63 -6.87 -4.52
C PHE A 37 4.80 -6.22 -5.89
N MET A 38 5.64 -5.18 -6.03
CA MET A 38 6.02 -4.60 -7.32
C MET A 38 6.65 -5.65 -8.24
N GLN A 39 7.60 -6.44 -7.70
CA GLN A 39 8.28 -7.48 -8.47
C GLN A 39 7.29 -8.56 -8.94
N MET A 40 6.40 -8.99 -8.06
CA MET A 40 5.34 -9.95 -8.41
C MET A 40 4.47 -9.44 -9.56
N ARG A 41 4.10 -8.14 -9.56
CA ARG A 41 3.31 -7.53 -10.64
C ARG A 41 4.06 -7.48 -11.97
N VAL A 42 5.36 -7.18 -11.92
CA VAL A 42 6.23 -7.22 -13.11
C VAL A 42 6.29 -8.64 -13.67
N ASP A 43 6.49 -9.64 -12.81
CA ASP A 43 6.55 -11.05 -13.22
C ASP A 43 5.20 -11.54 -13.81
N GLU A 44 4.07 -11.12 -13.22
CA GLU A 44 2.73 -11.39 -13.77
C GLU A 44 2.57 -10.81 -15.19
N ALA A 45 2.98 -9.56 -15.38
CA ALA A 45 2.88 -8.89 -16.67
C ALA A 45 3.78 -9.53 -17.72
N LEU A 46 5.01 -9.90 -17.36
CA LEU A 46 5.95 -10.62 -18.25
C LEU A 46 5.39 -11.98 -18.67
N ARG A 47 4.84 -12.76 -17.75
CA ARG A 47 4.19 -14.05 -18.09
C ARG A 47 2.99 -13.88 -19.00
N ALA A 48 2.29 -12.76 -18.91
CA ALA A 48 1.17 -12.42 -19.78
C ALA A 48 1.60 -11.78 -21.12
N GLY A 49 2.91 -11.70 -21.40
CA GLY A 49 3.43 -11.09 -22.63
C GLY A 49 3.18 -9.57 -22.72
N ARG A 50 2.92 -8.90 -21.60
CA ARG A 50 2.65 -7.46 -21.54
C ARG A 50 3.79 -6.74 -20.82
N PRO A 51 4.45 -5.74 -21.46
CA PRO A 51 5.43 -4.92 -20.75
C PRO A 51 4.72 -4.05 -19.71
N MET A 52 5.16 -4.10 -18.45
CA MET A 52 4.68 -3.23 -17.40
C MET A 52 5.67 -2.09 -17.17
N ARG A 53 5.18 -0.86 -17.20
CA ARG A 53 5.94 0.32 -16.80
C ARG A 53 5.51 0.69 -15.38
N LEU A 54 6.43 0.65 -14.43
CA LEU A 54 6.19 1.12 -13.08
C LEU A 54 6.34 2.64 -13.02
N ARG A 55 5.28 3.33 -12.63
CA ARG A 55 5.28 4.76 -12.34
C ARG A 55 5.30 4.93 -10.83
N GLN A 56 6.39 5.44 -10.31
CA GLN A 56 6.56 5.76 -8.90
C GLN A 56 7.30 7.08 -8.77
N HIS A 57 6.81 7.92 -7.87
CA HIS A 57 7.48 9.14 -7.48
C HIS A 57 7.39 9.27 -5.95
N TRP A 58 8.55 9.28 -5.30
CA TRP A 58 8.64 9.39 -3.84
C TRP A 58 8.36 10.82 -3.39
N VAL A 59 7.48 10.97 -2.41
CA VAL A 59 7.19 12.26 -1.78
C VAL A 59 7.25 12.10 -0.25
N PRO A 60 7.99 12.95 0.49
CA PRO A 60 7.96 12.96 1.95
C PRO A 60 6.53 13.17 2.48
N LEU A 61 6.22 12.54 3.61
CA LEU A 61 4.88 12.60 4.22
C LEU A 61 4.38 14.03 4.41
N ASP A 62 5.27 14.94 4.81
CA ASP A 62 4.91 16.34 5.07
C ASP A 62 4.57 17.14 3.81
N ARG A 63 4.99 16.66 2.64
CA ARG A 63 4.65 17.25 1.35
C ARG A 63 3.42 16.67 0.69
N MET A 64 2.76 15.71 1.33
CA MET A 64 1.46 15.20 0.88
C MET A 64 0.34 16.02 1.52
N ALA A 65 -0.71 16.32 0.76
CA ALA A 65 -1.88 17.05 1.27
C ALA A 65 -2.41 16.39 2.56
N PRO A 66 -2.69 17.16 3.63
CA PRO A 66 -3.26 16.62 4.87
C PRO A 66 -4.55 15.82 4.64
N VAL A 67 -5.41 16.31 3.74
CA VAL A 67 -6.66 15.64 3.38
C VAL A 67 -6.45 14.27 2.74
N LEU A 68 -5.35 14.06 1.96
CA LEU A 68 -5.03 12.78 1.37
C LEU A 68 -4.61 11.77 2.45
N ARG A 69 -3.74 12.18 3.36
CA ARG A 69 -3.30 11.35 4.50
C ARG A 69 -4.49 10.95 5.37
N GLN A 70 -5.36 11.91 5.68
CA GLN A 70 -6.55 11.68 6.48
C GLN A 70 -7.54 10.75 5.80
N ALA A 71 -7.81 10.94 4.49
CA ALA A 71 -8.71 10.07 3.74
C ALA A 71 -8.25 8.61 3.74
N VAL A 72 -6.93 8.38 3.58
CA VAL A 72 -6.36 7.03 3.62
C VAL A 72 -6.47 6.42 5.02
N LEU A 73 -6.15 7.17 6.07
CA LEU A 73 -6.28 6.70 7.45
C LEU A 73 -7.74 6.29 7.75
N VAL A 74 -8.70 7.15 7.45
CA VAL A 74 -10.13 6.86 7.68
C VAL A 74 -10.62 5.64 6.87
N SER A 75 -10.12 5.48 5.64
CA SER A 75 -10.55 4.38 4.75
C SER A 75 -9.95 3.04 5.12
N GLU A 76 -8.68 3.01 5.55
CA GLU A 76 -7.91 1.77 5.69
C GLU A 76 -7.59 1.40 7.15
N ASP A 77 -7.45 2.39 8.03
CA ASP A 77 -7.03 2.16 9.42
C ASP A 77 -7.29 3.41 10.27
N ALA A 78 -8.54 3.60 10.69
CA ALA A 78 -8.95 4.82 11.40
C ALA A 78 -8.24 5.01 12.77
N LYS A 79 -7.80 3.92 13.40
CA LYS A 79 -7.08 3.90 14.67
C LYS A 79 -5.56 3.71 14.52
N PHE A 80 -5.01 3.98 13.34
CA PHE A 80 -3.59 3.74 13.02
C PHE A 80 -2.62 4.26 14.08
N TRP A 81 -2.92 5.42 14.68
CA TRP A 81 -2.06 6.05 15.68
C TRP A 81 -2.15 5.42 17.07
N ASP A 82 -3.20 4.63 17.33
CA ASP A 82 -3.57 4.17 18.68
C ASP A 82 -3.22 2.70 18.93
N HIS A 83 -2.70 1.97 17.92
CA HIS A 83 -2.34 0.56 18.06
C HIS A 83 -0.93 0.25 17.55
N ASP A 84 -0.33 -0.85 18.00
CA ASP A 84 0.99 -1.33 17.62
C ASP A 84 0.93 -2.37 16.48
N GLY A 85 0.38 -1.95 15.34
CA GLY A 85 0.30 -2.74 14.11
C GLY A 85 -0.89 -3.70 14.01
N LEU A 86 -1.62 -3.93 15.10
CA LEU A 86 -2.83 -4.76 15.13
C LEU A 86 -3.93 -4.02 15.86
N ASP A 87 -5.04 -3.76 15.19
CA ASP A 87 -6.27 -3.31 15.82
C ASP A 87 -7.07 -4.52 16.31
N TYR A 88 -6.91 -4.86 17.58
CA TYR A 88 -7.62 -6.01 18.18
C TYR A 88 -9.12 -5.78 18.30
N ASP A 89 -9.57 -4.54 18.45
CA ASP A 89 -10.99 -4.20 18.54
C ASP A 89 -11.65 -4.42 17.19
N GLU A 90 -11.04 -3.86 16.11
CA GLU A 90 -11.54 -4.04 14.75
C GLU A 90 -11.49 -5.51 14.34
N LEU A 91 -10.44 -6.24 14.71
CA LEU A 91 -10.32 -7.66 14.47
C LEU A 91 -11.47 -8.42 15.15
N ARG A 92 -11.78 -8.13 16.42
CA ARG A 92 -12.89 -8.75 17.16
C ARG A 92 -14.24 -8.46 16.53
N ILE A 93 -14.49 -7.21 16.16
CA ILE A 93 -15.73 -6.79 15.49
C ILE A 93 -15.87 -7.49 14.15
N SER A 94 -14.81 -7.54 13.36
CA SER A 94 -14.78 -8.20 12.06
C SER A 94 -15.06 -9.70 12.17
N ILE A 95 -14.46 -10.39 13.16
CA ILE A 95 -14.74 -11.81 13.44
C ILE A 95 -16.24 -12.03 13.76
N GLN A 96 -16.80 -11.20 14.62
CA GLN A 96 -18.22 -11.33 15.02
C GLN A 96 -19.16 -11.11 13.82
N GLN A 97 -18.90 -10.10 12.99
CA GLN A 97 -19.72 -9.77 11.83
C GLN A 97 -19.61 -10.83 10.72
N ASP A 98 -18.41 -11.33 10.47
CA ASP A 98 -18.17 -12.32 9.42
C ASP A 98 -18.71 -13.70 9.83
N TRP A 99 -18.60 -14.06 11.12
CA TRP A 99 -19.24 -15.26 11.66
C TRP A 99 -20.77 -15.22 11.48
N ALA A 100 -21.39 -14.07 11.81
CA ALA A 100 -22.85 -13.89 11.64
C ALA A 100 -23.31 -13.95 10.17
N ARG A 101 -22.41 -13.68 9.22
CA ARG A 101 -22.69 -13.64 7.78
C ARG A 101 -22.17 -14.86 7.01
N GLY A 102 -21.56 -15.84 7.68
CA GLY A 102 -20.94 -17.02 7.05
C GLY A 102 -19.82 -16.66 6.06
N ARG A 103 -19.11 -15.56 6.27
CA ARG A 103 -18.04 -15.09 5.40
C ARG A 103 -16.68 -15.23 6.08
N LEU A 104 -15.64 -15.47 5.27
CA LEU A 104 -14.26 -15.47 5.75
C LEU A 104 -13.74 -14.02 5.85
N PHE A 105 -13.19 -13.68 7.01
CA PHE A 105 -12.53 -12.43 7.42
C PHE A 105 -12.18 -11.46 6.29
N ARG A 106 -12.92 -10.34 6.19
CA ARG A 106 -12.62 -9.24 5.28
C ARG A 106 -12.57 -7.92 6.04
N GLY A 107 -11.50 -7.15 5.85
CA GLY A 107 -11.47 -5.73 6.21
C GLY A 107 -10.71 -5.34 7.49
N ALA A 108 -10.18 -6.29 8.26
CA ALA A 108 -9.47 -6.00 9.53
C ALA A 108 -7.93 -5.91 9.38
N SER A 109 -7.41 -5.59 8.20
CA SER A 109 -5.95 -5.47 8.01
C SER A 109 -5.52 -4.02 8.16
N THR A 110 -4.63 -3.75 9.10
CA THR A 110 -4.06 -2.44 9.37
C THR A 110 -3.11 -1.97 8.25
N ILE A 111 -2.80 -0.67 8.23
CA ILE A 111 -1.82 -0.07 7.33
C ILE A 111 -0.46 -0.77 7.46
N THR A 112 -0.01 -1.09 8.67
CA THR A 112 1.28 -1.76 8.89
C THR A 112 1.28 -3.19 8.36
N GLN A 113 0.18 -3.94 8.51
CA GLN A 113 0.04 -5.26 7.90
C GLN A 113 0.05 -5.20 6.37
N GLN A 114 -0.62 -4.22 5.79
CA GLN A 114 -0.61 -4.00 4.35
C GLN A 114 0.78 -3.62 3.85
N LEU A 115 1.51 -2.76 4.59
CA LEU A 115 2.89 -2.41 4.28
C LEU A 115 3.82 -3.62 4.34
N ALA A 116 3.75 -4.42 5.41
CA ALA A 116 4.52 -5.66 5.57
C ALA A 116 4.31 -6.61 4.37
N LYS A 117 3.05 -6.81 3.98
CA LYS A 117 2.69 -7.59 2.80
C LYS A 117 3.33 -7.03 1.53
N ASN A 118 3.22 -5.72 1.29
CA ASN A 118 3.77 -5.08 0.09
C ASN A 118 5.29 -5.18 0.02
N LEU A 119 5.97 -4.97 1.14
CA LEU A 119 7.43 -4.99 1.20
C LEU A 119 8.02 -6.37 0.95
N TYR A 120 7.44 -7.42 1.58
CA TYR A 120 8.15 -8.69 1.76
C TYR A 120 7.40 -9.92 1.28
N LEU A 121 6.08 -9.85 1.04
CA LEU A 121 5.28 -11.04 0.84
C LEU A 121 4.61 -11.09 -0.54
N SER A 122 4.25 -12.32 -0.94
CA SER A 122 3.45 -12.56 -2.14
C SER A 122 1.95 -12.32 -1.91
N ALA A 123 1.17 -12.31 -2.99
CA ALA A 123 -0.28 -12.21 -2.94
C ALA A 123 -0.99 -13.51 -2.50
N SER A 124 -0.24 -14.59 -2.20
CA SER A 124 -0.82 -15.87 -1.78
C SER A 124 -1.69 -15.71 -0.52
N LYS A 125 -2.77 -16.50 -0.43
CA LYS A 125 -3.70 -16.47 0.71
C LYS A 125 -3.54 -17.72 1.59
N THR A 126 -2.31 -18.01 2.03
CA THR A 126 -2.03 -19.14 2.91
C THR A 126 -1.95 -18.71 4.38
N PRO A 127 -2.32 -19.58 5.34
CA PRO A 127 -2.16 -19.28 6.77
C PRO A 127 -0.70 -18.97 7.16
N THR A 128 0.25 -19.68 6.57
CA THR A 128 1.69 -19.46 6.79
C THR A 128 2.12 -18.06 6.38
N ARG A 129 1.65 -17.57 5.22
CA ARG A 129 1.90 -16.21 4.78
C ARG A 129 1.28 -15.19 5.75
N LYS A 130 0.04 -15.45 6.25
CA LYS A 130 -0.59 -14.55 7.21
C LYS A 130 0.15 -14.50 8.54
N PHE A 131 0.72 -15.61 8.97
CA PHE A 131 1.59 -15.65 10.15
C PHE A 131 2.89 -14.86 9.93
N ALA A 132 3.54 -15.03 8.77
CA ALA A 132 4.71 -14.22 8.41
C ALA A 132 4.39 -12.71 8.37
N GLU A 133 3.24 -12.34 7.81
CA GLU A 133 2.75 -10.94 7.81
C GLU A 133 2.65 -10.39 9.24
N LEU A 134 2.11 -11.16 10.17
CA LEU A 134 1.99 -10.77 11.57
C LEU A 134 3.36 -10.50 12.22
N LEU A 135 4.32 -11.40 12.03
CA LEU A 135 5.68 -11.24 12.56
C LEU A 135 6.37 -9.99 11.99
N LEU A 136 6.27 -9.79 10.67
CA LEU A 136 6.82 -8.63 9.99
C LEU A 136 6.14 -7.33 10.44
N THR A 137 4.83 -7.34 10.65
CA THR A 137 4.09 -6.19 11.19
C THR A 137 4.62 -5.77 12.56
N ARG A 138 4.77 -6.72 13.48
CA ARG A 138 5.34 -6.46 14.81
C ARG A 138 6.74 -5.88 14.74
N ARG A 139 7.54 -6.39 13.82
CA ARG A 139 8.91 -5.93 13.62
C ARG A 139 8.95 -4.51 13.05
N LEU A 140 8.14 -4.20 12.04
CA LEU A 140 8.04 -2.85 11.50
C LEU A 140 7.64 -1.82 12.56
N GLU A 141 6.66 -2.16 13.41
CA GLU A 141 6.23 -1.27 14.52
C GLU A 141 7.32 -1.09 15.59
N ALA A 142 8.09 -2.13 15.89
CA ALA A 142 9.19 -2.03 16.84
C ALA A 142 10.35 -1.17 16.32
N GLU A 143 10.60 -1.19 15.01
CA GLU A 143 11.75 -0.54 14.41
C GLU A 143 11.46 0.85 13.85
N LEU A 144 10.23 1.12 13.40
CA LEU A 144 9.88 2.35 12.69
C LEU A 144 8.87 3.21 13.46
N PRO A 145 9.05 4.53 13.48
CA PRO A 145 7.99 5.40 14.01
C PRO A 145 6.77 5.38 13.08
N LYS A 146 5.57 5.52 13.63
CA LYS A 146 4.30 5.54 12.90
C LYS A 146 4.31 6.45 11.67
N ARG A 147 4.87 7.65 11.80
CA ARG A 147 4.99 8.61 10.69
C ARG A 147 5.76 8.00 9.51
N ARG A 148 6.82 7.23 9.78
CA ARG A 148 7.62 6.58 8.75
C ARG A 148 6.88 5.40 8.13
N ILE A 149 6.16 4.62 8.91
CA ILE A 149 5.29 3.55 8.41
C ILE A 149 4.25 4.12 7.44
N LEU A 150 3.57 5.21 7.80
CA LEU A 150 2.59 5.86 6.93
C LEU A 150 3.24 6.43 5.65
N GLU A 151 4.43 7.03 5.77
CA GLU A 151 5.17 7.54 4.61
C GLU A 151 5.55 6.43 3.64
N LEU A 152 6.08 5.32 4.15
CA LEU A 152 6.40 4.13 3.35
C LEU A 152 5.14 3.58 2.69
N TYR A 153 4.06 3.42 3.44
CA TYR A 153 2.79 2.92 2.94
C TYR A 153 2.30 3.74 1.75
N LEU A 154 2.14 5.05 1.92
CA LEU A 154 1.63 5.95 0.88
C LEU A 154 2.50 5.99 -0.38
N ASN A 155 3.81 5.74 -0.26
CA ASN A 155 4.73 5.73 -1.39
C ASN A 155 4.91 4.36 -2.06
N LEU A 156 4.56 3.25 -1.39
CA LEU A 156 4.92 1.91 -1.84
C LEU A 156 3.74 1.03 -2.24
N ILE A 157 2.51 1.37 -1.86
CA ILE A 157 1.35 0.57 -2.27
C ILE A 157 0.96 0.82 -3.73
N GLU A 158 0.26 -0.17 -4.31
CA GLU A 158 -0.35 -0.08 -5.62
C GLU A 158 -1.60 0.82 -5.57
N TRP A 159 -1.68 1.81 -6.44
CA TRP A 159 -2.82 2.73 -6.60
C TRP A 159 -3.55 2.55 -7.93
N GLY A 160 -3.00 1.72 -8.82
CA GLY A 160 -3.53 1.41 -10.13
C GLY A 160 -2.58 0.49 -10.90
N ASP A 161 -2.97 0.01 -12.05
CA ASP A 161 -2.12 -0.85 -12.87
C ASP A 161 -0.82 -0.13 -13.26
N GLY A 162 0.31 -0.59 -12.70
CA GLY A 162 1.62 0.04 -12.86
C GLY A 162 1.79 1.40 -12.15
N ILE A 163 0.85 1.82 -11.29
CA ILE A 163 0.91 3.09 -10.54
C ILE A 163 1.19 2.79 -9.08
N TRP A 164 2.32 3.29 -8.59
CA TRP A 164 2.82 3.07 -7.24
C TRP A 164 3.10 4.38 -6.52
N GLY A 165 2.58 4.52 -5.32
CA GLY A 165 2.70 5.74 -4.53
C GLY A 165 1.68 6.81 -4.86
N ALA A 166 1.34 7.57 -3.82
CA ALA A 166 0.27 8.56 -3.83
C ALA A 166 0.49 9.70 -4.84
N ASP A 167 1.73 10.16 -5.02
CA ASP A 167 2.01 11.25 -5.97
C ASP A 167 1.88 10.79 -7.43
N ALA A 168 2.36 9.58 -7.74
CA ALA A 168 2.15 9.00 -9.06
C ALA A 168 0.66 8.81 -9.37
N ALA A 169 -0.14 8.41 -8.36
CA ALA A 169 -1.57 8.27 -8.48
C ALA A 169 -2.28 9.62 -8.71
N ALA A 170 -1.96 10.63 -7.89
CA ALA A 170 -2.53 11.97 -8.02
C ALA A 170 -2.27 12.57 -9.41
N ARG A 171 -1.04 12.43 -9.91
CA ARG A 171 -0.68 12.87 -11.27
C ARG A 171 -1.38 12.07 -12.37
N ALA A 172 -1.45 10.75 -12.21
CA ALA A 172 -2.03 9.89 -13.23
C ALA A 172 -3.56 10.08 -13.36
N TYR A 173 -4.27 10.27 -12.25
CA TYR A 173 -5.72 10.36 -12.24
C TYR A 173 -6.26 11.79 -12.31
N PHE A 174 -5.53 12.77 -11.79
CA PHE A 174 -6.01 14.14 -11.65
C PHE A 174 -5.08 15.21 -12.21
N GLY A 175 -3.88 14.85 -12.66
CA GLY A 175 -2.91 15.80 -13.22
C GLY A 175 -2.25 16.72 -12.20
N VAL A 176 -2.43 16.45 -10.88
CA VAL A 176 -1.89 17.30 -9.79
C VAL A 176 -0.88 16.52 -8.95
N PRO A 177 0.08 17.18 -8.29
CA PRO A 177 0.95 16.51 -7.32
C PRO A 177 0.16 16.11 -6.05
N ALA A 178 0.74 15.20 -5.24
CA ALA A 178 0.11 14.77 -3.99
C ALA A 178 -0.10 15.90 -2.97
N SER A 179 0.64 17.01 -3.09
CA SER A 179 0.48 18.23 -2.27
C SER A 179 -0.83 18.97 -2.54
N ASP A 180 -1.36 18.87 -3.77
CA ASP A 180 -2.45 19.71 -4.29
C ASP A 180 -3.75 18.92 -4.46
N VAL A 181 -3.79 17.70 -3.93
CA VAL A 181 -4.99 16.85 -3.97
C VAL A 181 -6.09 17.46 -3.12
N SER A 182 -7.25 17.69 -3.73
CA SER A 182 -8.46 18.18 -3.05
C SER A 182 -9.14 17.08 -2.23
N ALA A 183 -10.04 17.46 -1.30
CA ALA A 183 -10.74 16.48 -0.46
C ALA A 183 -11.58 15.45 -1.27
N PRO A 184 -12.35 15.82 -2.32
CA PRO A 184 -13.01 14.84 -3.17
C PRO A 184 -12.04 13.89 -3.89
N GLN A 185 -10.92 14.40 -4.40
CA GLN A 185 -9.90 13.59 -5.05
C GLN A 185 -9.25 12.62 -4.05
N ALA A 186 -8.96 13.08 -2.83
CA ALA A 186 -8.41 12.27 -1.76
C ALA A 186 -9.34 11.10 -1.38
N ALA A 187 -10.64 11.37 -1.26
CA ALA A 187 -11.64 10.33 -0.99
C ALA A 187 -11.71 9.27 -2.10
N LEU A 188 -11.68 9.70 -3.37
CA LEU A 188 -11.66 8.77 -4.51
C LEU A 188 -10.39 7.93 -4.56
N LEU A 189 -9.23 8.53 -4.30
CA LEU A 189 -7.96 7.82 -4.21
C LEU A 189 -8.01 6.77 -3.08
N ALA A 190 -8.35 7.19 -1.87
CA ALA A 190 -8.42 6.31 -0.72
C ALA A 190 -9.43 5.16 -0.93
N GLY A 191 -10.61 5.48 -1.45
CA GLY A 191 -11.63 4.48 -1.74
C GLY A 191 -11.22 3.43 -2.77
N ALA A 192 -10.32 3.78 -3.70
CA ALA A 192 -9.84 2.86 -4.73
C ALA A 192 -8.79 1.86 -4.23
N ILE A 193 -8.15 2.08 -3.07
CA ILE A 193 -7.09 1.21 -2.52
C ILE A 193 -7.58 -0.24 -2.34
N ILE A 194 -8.84 -0.44 -2.03
CA ILE A 194 -9.41 -1.79 -1.84
C ILE A 194 -9.20 -2.71 -3.05
N ASN A 195 -9.25 -2.15 -4.26
CA ASN A 195 -8.93 -2.86 -5.50
C ASN A 195 -8.48 -1.87 -6.58
N PRO A 196 -7.21 -1.42 -6.52
CA PRO A 196 -6.73 -0.30 -7.35
C PRO A 196 -6.66 -0.62 -8.85
N ARG A 197 -6.70 -1.91 -9.22
CA ARG A 197 -6.72 -2.31 -10.65
C ARG A 197 -8.12 -2.31 -11.26
N ILE A 198 -9.16 -2.29 -10.42
CA ILE A 198 -10.56 -2.26 -10.87
C ILE A 198 -11.14 -0.85 -10.74
N TYR A 199 -10.87 -0.18 -9.62
CA TYR A 199 -11.44 1.13 -9.35
C TYR A 199 -10.55 2.24 -9.88
N ASN A 200 -11.10 3.05 -10.79
CA ASN A 200 -10.40 4.19 -11.37
C ASN A 200 -10.90 5.50 -10.73
N PRO A 201 -10.05 6.22 -9.95
CA PRO A 201 -10.43 7.47 -9.31
C PRO A 201 -10.86 8.59 -10.28
N SER A 202 -10.31 8.63 -11.50
CA SER A 202 -10.69 9.65 -12.50
C SER A 202 -12.01 9.33 -13.22
N ARG A 203 -12.50 8.08 -13.08
CA ARG A 203 -13.78 7.63 -13.64
C ARG A 203 -14.50 6.77 -12.59
N PRO A 204 -14.97 7.38 -11.49
CA PRO A 204 -15.48 6.65 -10.35
C PRO A 204 -16.75 5.89 -10.70
N SER A 205 -16.80 4.63 -10.34
CA SER A 205 -18.00 3.82 -10.43
C SER A 205 -19.02 4.23 -9.35
N PRO A 206 -20.33 3.91 -9.51
CA PRO A 206 -21.32 4.15 -8.46
C PRO A 206 -20.95 3.51 -7.10
N TYR A 207 -20.21 2.41 -7.10
CA TYR A 207 -19.70 1.79 -5.88
C TYR A 207 -18.65 2.69 -5.20
N LEU A 208 -17.67 3.21 -5.98
CA LEU A 208 -16.62 4.06 -5.43
C LEU A 208 -17.17 5.39 -4.89
N LEU A 209 -18.22 5.92 -5.52
CA LEU A 209 -18.88 7.17 -5.07
C LEU A 209 -19.67 6.98 -3.75
N ARG A 210 -20.10 5.76 -3.44
CA ARG A 210 -20.85 5.45 -2.20
C ARG A 210 -19.96 5.01 -1.04
N ARG A 211 -18.72 4.75 -1.28
CA ARG A 211 -17.74 4.35 -0.28
C ARG A 211 -17.12 5.56 0.42
#